data_06a0b7049152763199577fec5cc77d66
#
_entry.id   06a0b7049152763199577fec5cc77d66
#
_cell.length_a   1.000
_cell.length_b   1.000
_cell.length_c   1.000
_cell.angle_alpha   90.00
_cell.angle_beta   90.00
_cell.angle_gamma   90.00
#
_symmetry.space_group_name_H-M   'P 1'
#
loop_
_entity.id
_entity.type
_entity.pdbx_description
1 polymer ?
#
loop_
_entity_poly.entity_id
_entity_poly.type
_entity_poly.pdbx_seq_one_letter_code
_entity_poly.pdbx_strand_id
1 'polypeptide(L)'
;VSVLFGATMFGSSAAVASGEKFVLISHAPDSDSWWNTIKNAISTAGEQMGVDVDYRNPTTGDLADMARIVEQAAASNPDGIIVTIADYDVLKGPITSAIAKGIPVVTINSGTREQSESLGALAHIGQPEYDAGYGAGKRAKAAGVTEFLCVNHFFTNPVSVDRCQGYADALGVDLGHQMIDSGQDPTEIKNKVMAHLRSHPSTDAILTLGPTSAHPTLAALDDMGKTGDIYFGTFDLSGEIAAAVKADVISFAIDQQPYLQGYLPVVFLTNLSRYGVWPSGAI
;
A
#
# COMPACT_ATOMS: atom_id res chain seq x y z
N VAL A 1 -58.26 38.77 17.26
CA VAL A 1 -57.11 38.02 17.80
C VAL A 1 -56.30 37.61 16.59
N SER A 2 -55.19 38.34 16.26
CA SER A 2 -54.29 38.02 15.17
C SER A 2 -53.09 37.26 15.74
N VAL A 3 -52.88 36.05 15.29
CA VAL A 3 -51.71 35.20 15.65
C VAL A 3 -50.65 35.44 14.58
N LEU A 4 -49.55 36.13 14.94
CA LEU A 4 -48.35 36.19 14.11
C LEU A 4 -47.56 34.87 14.24
N PHE A 5 -47.46 34.15 13.14
CA PHE A 5 -46.49 33.06 13.01
C PHE A 5 -45.11 33.63 12.68
N GLY A 6 -44.21 33.63 13.64
CA GLY A 6 -42.80 33.91 13.42
C GLY A 6 -42.09 32.75 12.74
N ALA A 7 -41.71 32.89 11.48
CA ALA A 7 -40.87 31.96 10.79
C ALA A 7 -39.43 32.12 11.29
N THR A 8 -38.93 31.18 12.10
CA THR A 8 -37.51 31.06 12.43
C THR A 8 -36.79 30.46 11.22
N MET A 9 -36.08 31.31 10.48
CA MET A 9 -35.11 30.86 9.49
C MET A 9 -33.94 30.17 10.21
N PHE A 10 -33.87 28.83 10.12
CA PHE A 10 -32.64 28.12 10.40
C PHE A 10 -31.64 28.49 9.30
N GLY A 11 -30.75 29.44 9.59
CA GLY A 11 -29.60 29.68 8.76
C GLY A 11 -28.75 28.41 8.69
N SER A 12 -28.71 27.76 7.52
CA SER A 12 -27.68 26.75 7.22
C SER A 12 -26.35 27.47 7.34
N SER A 13 -25.62 27.25 8.42
CA SER A 13 -24.20 27.59 8.48
C SER A 13 -23.53 26.74 7.41
N ALA A 14 -23.22 27.36 6.26
CA ALA A 14 -22.24 26.78 5.35
C ALA A 14 -20.98 26.51 6.21
N ALA A 15 -20.59 25.26 6.35
CA ALA A 15 -19.32 24.95 6.96
C ALA A 15 -18.26 25.67 6.14
N VAL A 16 -17.67 26.70 6.72
CA VAL A 16 -16.52 27.39 6.14
C VAL A 16 -15.44 26.30 6.05
N ALA A 17 -14.95 26.04 4.86
CA ALA A 17 -13.77 25.20 4.66
C ALA A 17 -12.70 25.73 5.62
N SER A 18 -12.32 24.94 6.61
CA SER A 18 -11.46 25.39 7.71
C SER A 18 -10.00 25.48 7.29
N GLY A 19 -9.66 24.99 6.08
CA GLY A 19 -8.34 25.15 5.48
C GLY A 19 -7.27 24.27 6.11
N GLU A 20 -7.65 23.14 6.75
CA GLU A 20 -6.70 22.15 7.24
C GLU A 20 -5.81 21.65 6.10
N LYS A 21 -4.53 21.45 6.42
CA LYS A 21 -3.52 20.98 5.49
C LYS A 21 -2.93 19.67 5.96
N PHE A 22 -3.11 18.63 5.16
CA PHE A 22 -2.51 17.34 5.40
C PHE A 22 -1.43 17.05 4.35
N VAL A 23 -0.45 16.23 4.72
CA VAL A 23 0.59 15.78 3.78
C VAL A 23 0.62 14.27 3.77
N LEU A 24 0.42 13.66 2.59
CA LEU A 24 0.63 12.22 2.41
C LEU A 24 2.00 11.99 1.78
N ILE A 25 2.82 11.14 2.42
CA ILE A 25 4.17 10.82 1.99
C ILE A 25 4.27 9.31 1.75
N SER A 26 4.51 8.91 0.51
CA SER A 26 4.72 7.51 0.14
C SER A 26 6.19 7.24 -0.17
N HIS A 27 6.56 5.96 -0.15
CA HIS A 27 7.89 5.48 -0.55
C HIS A 27 8.02 5.22 -2.05
N ALA A 28 6.92 5.29 -2.79
CA ALA A 28 6.86 4.86 -4.18
C ALA A 28 7.62 5.80 -5.12
N PRO A 29 8.32 5.27 -6.13
CA PRO A 29 8.85 6.09 -7.23
C PRO A 29 7.72 6.64 -8.10
N ASP A 30 8.01 7.69 -8.88
CA ASP A 30 7.04 8.30 -9.81
C ASP A 30 6.51 7.31 -10.87
N SER A 31 7.28 6.29 -11.19
CA SER A 31 6.91 5.24 -12.15
C SER A 31 5.86 4.26 -11.66
N ASP A 32 5.59 4.20 -10.33
CA ASP A 32 4.61 3.27 -9.76
C ASP A 32 3.18 3.82 -9.89
N SER A 33 2.49 3.38 -10.92
CA SER A 33 1.12 3.81 -11.25
C SER A 33 0.07 3.34 -10.25
N TRP A 34 0.35 2.35 -9.41
CA TRP A 34 -0.59 1.87 -8.38
C TRP A 34 -1.01 3.00 -7.42
N TRP A 35 -0.07 3.90 -7.11
CA TRP A 35 -0.30 5.04 -6.22
C TRP A 35 -1.25 6.10 -6.80
N ASN A 36 -1.58 6.04 -8.08
CA ASN A 36 -2.58 6.94 -8.67
C ASN A 36 -3.96 6.76 -8.05
N THR A 37 -4.31 5.55 -7.59
CA THR A 37 -5.56 5.29 -6.88
C THR A 37 -5.58 6.02 -5.53
N ILE A 38 -4.47 6.02 -4.79
CA ILE A 38 -4.33 6.77 -3.52
C ILE A 38 -4.37 8.28 -3.79
N LYS A 39 -3.66 8.77 -4.82
CA LYS A 39 -3.69 10.19 -5.21
C LYS A 39 -5.10 10.67 -5.53
N ASN A 40 -5.87 9.88 -6.29
CA ASN A 40 -7.27 10.18 -6.59
C ASN A 40 -8.15 10.15 -5.32
N ALA A 41 -7.90 9.21 -4.42
CA ALA A 41 -8.66 9.08 -3.17
C ALA A 41 -8.45 10.29 -2.24
N ILE A 42 -7.22 10.75 -2.07
CA ILE A 42 -6.94 11.94 -1.24
C ILE A 42 -7.49 13.21 -1.86
N SER A 43 -7.46 13.34 -3.20
CA SER A 43 -8.11 14.46 -3.91
C SER A 43 -9.62 14.48 -3.65
N THR A 44 -10.28 13.32 -3.83
CA THR A 44 -11.72 13.19 -3.57
C THR A 44 -12.06 13.47 -2.10
N ALA A 45 -11.29 12.92 -1.16
CA ALA A 45 -11.51 13.19 0.27
C ALA A 45 -11.27 14.67 0.61
N GLY A 46 -10.23 15.27 0.06
CA GLY A 46 -9.92 16.69 0.23
C GLY A 46 -11.07 17.59 -0.25
N GLU A 47 -11.59 17.34 -1.44
CA GLU A 47 -12.75 18.06 -1.99
C GLU A 47 -13.99 17.90 -1.11
N GLN A 48 -14.31 16.66 -0.71
CA GLN A 48 -15.51 16.37 0.10
C GLN A 48 -15.42 16.93 1.51
N MET A 49 -14.24 16.92 2.12
CA MET A 49 -14.01 17.44 3.47
C MET A 49 -13.69 18.94 3.47
N GLY A 50 -13.38 19.54 2.33
CA GLY A 50 -12.95 20.95 2.23
C GLY A 50 -11.60 21.18 2.89
N VAL A 51 -10.65 20.27 2.69
CA VAL A 51 -9.27 20.31 3.21
C VAL A 51 -8.26 20.20 2.06
N ASP A 52 -7.04 20.67 2.29
CA ASP A 52 -5.95 20.56 1.34
C ASP A 52 -5.08 19.34 1.68
N VAL A 53 -4.80 18.48 0.70
CA VAL A 53 -3.97 17.28 0.89
C VAL A 53 -2.86 17.27 -0.14
N ASP A 54 -1.63 17.49 0.31
CA ASP A 54 -0.43 17.47 -0.52
C ASP A 54 0.17 16.06 -0.57
N TYR A 55 0.40 15.53 -1.78
CA TYR A 55 1.05 14.24 -1.97
C TYR A 55 2.53 14.43 -2.31
N ARG A 56 3.40 13.74 -1.57
CA ARG A 56 4.85 13.75 -1.77
C ARG A 56 5.42 12.35 -1.83
N ASN A 57 6.46 12.17 -2.62
CA ASN A 57 7.22 10.93 -2.71
C ASN A 57 8.65 11.18 -3.21
N PRO A 58 9.61 10.29 -2.91
CA PRO A 58 10.91 10.31 -3.56
C PRO A 58 10.74 9.87 -5.02
N THR A 59 11.19 10.69 -5.96
CA THR A 59 11.03 10.46 -7.41
C THR A 59 11.53 9.08 -7.87
N THR A 60 12.61 8.62 -7.24
CA THR A 60 13.28 7.33 -7.55
C THR A 60 12.94 6.21 -6.56
N GLY A 61 12.16 6.49 -5.50
CA GLY A 61 11.90 5.54 -4.42
C GLY A 61 13.04 5.48 -3.38
N ASP A 62 13.99 6.41 -3.39
CA ASP A 62 15.07 6.46 -2.40
C ASP A 62 14.55 6.81 -1.00
N LEU A 63 14.80 5.94 -0.02
CA LEU A 63 14.26 6.09 1.33
C LEU A 63 14.96 7.17 2.16
N ALA A 64 16.20 7.52 1.85
CA ALA A 64 16.87 8.66 2.49
C ALA A 64 16.27 9.98 1.99
N ASP A 65 15.86 10.05 0.71
CA ASP A 65 15.09 11.17 0.18
C ASP A 65 13.71 11.23 0.84
N MET A 66 13.04 10.09 1.01
CA MET A 66 11.76 10.04 1.72
C MET A 66 11.87 10.55 3.16
N ALA A 67 12.90 10.16 3.89
CA ALA A 67 13.16 10.66 5.24
C ALA A 67 13.24 12.19 5.28
N ARG A 68 13.98 12.80 4.33
CA ARG A 68 14.06 14.26 4.18
C ARG A 68 12.71 14.91 3.84
N ILE A 69 11.89 14.25 3.01
CA ILE A 69 10.54 14.71 2.68
C ILE A 69 9.65 14.74 3.94
N VAL A 70 9.74 13.72 4.81
CA VAL A 70 9.02 13.67 6.10
C VAL A 70 9.47 14.84 7.00
N GLU A 71 10.77 15.08 7.12
CA GLU A 71 11.31 16.21 7.91
C GLU A 71 10.83 17.57 7.38
N GLN A 72 10.83 17.75 6.05
CA GLN A 72 10.34 18.98 5.40
C GLN A 72 8.82 19.15 5.59
N ALA A 73 8.04 18.08 5.50
CA ALA A 73 6.62 18.11 5.79
C ALA A 73 6.38 18.52 7.25
N ALA A 74 7.06 17.92 8.20
CA ALA A 74 6.97 18.27 9.61
C ALA A 74 7.42 19.71 9.91
N ALA A 75 8.36 20.26 9.13
CA ALA A 75 8.81 21.65 9.26
C ALA A 75 7.76 22.66 8.75
N SER A 76 6.88 22.27 7.83
CA SER A 76 5.77 23.10 7.36
C SER A 76 4.58 23.16 8.32
N ASN A 77 4.63 22.41 9.44
CA ASN A 77 3.63 22.34 10.49
C ASN A 77 2.21 22.09 9.97
N PRO A 78 1.98 20.97 9.25
CA PRO A 78 0.66 20.60 8.77
C PRO A 78 -0.26 20.19 9.91
N ASP A 79 -1.57 20.16 9.67
CA ASP A 79 -2.56 19.67 10.64
C ASP A 79 -2.56 18.13 10.79
N GLY A 80 -1.84 17.43 9.92
CA GLY A 80 -1.60 15.99 10.02
C GLY A 80 -0.70 15.45 8.90
N ILE A 81 -0.03 14.34 9.19
CA ILE A 81 0.81 13.60 8.24
C ILE A 81 0.27 12.20 8.07
N ILE A 82 0.19 11.76 6.81
CA ILE A 82 -0.12 10.39 6.41
C ILE A 82 1.17 9.83 5.78
N VAL A 83 1.68 8.69 6.25
CA VAL A 83 3.02 8.23 5.82
C VAL A 83 3.10 6.70 5.74
N THR A 84 3.92 6.17 4.82
CA THR A 84 4.26 4.75 4.77
C THR A 84 5.53 4.46 5.59
N ILE A 85 5.65 3.24 6.15
CA ILE A 85 6.87 2.78 6.86
C ILE A 85 7.53 1.69 6.01
N ALA A 86 8.10 2.08 4.87
CA ALA A 86 8.75 1.12 3.96
C ALA A 86 10.08 0.56 4.49
N ASP A 87 10.74 1.31 5.35
CA ASP A 87 11.88 0.87 6.15
C ASP A 87 11.81 1.54 7.52
N TYR A 88 11.67 0.72 8.56
CA TYR A 88 11.49 1.22 9.92
C TYR A 88 12.70 1.97 10.44
N ASP A 89 13.91 1.46 10.16
CA ASP A 89 15.13 2.04 10.69
C ASP A 89 15.45 3.41 10.09
N VAL A 90 15.16 3.58 8.81
CA VAL A 90 15.33 4.86 8.10
C VAL A 90 14.27 5.88 8.51
N LEU A 91 13.02 5.45 8.71
CA LEU A 91 11.88 6.36 8.83
C LEU A 91 11.45 6.63 10.28
N LYS A 92 11.85 5.80 11.26
CA LYS A 92 11.47 5.98 12.67
C LYS A 92 11.85 7.36 13.24
N GLY A 93 13.06 7.85 12.94
CA GLY A 93 13.54 9.14 13.44
C GLY A 93 12.69 10.31 12.96
N PRO A 94 12.55 10.52 11.64
CA PRO A 94 11.71 11.56 11.05
C PRO A 94 10.24 11.52 11.50
N ILE A 95 9.61 10.32 11.53
CA ILE A 95 8.21 10.17 11.95
C ILE A 95 8.05 10.51 13.45
N THR A 96 8.89 9.95 14.31
CA THR A 96 8.84 10.25 15.75
C THR A 96 9.09 11.74 16.03
N SER A 97 9.97 12.37 15.26
CA SER A 97 10.23 13.82 15.37
C SER A 97 9.00 14.66 15.00
N ALA A 98 8.23 14.26 13.98
CA ALA A 98 6.99 14.91 13.62
C ALA A 98 5.94 14.77 14.73
N ILE A 99 5.78 13.56 15.30
CA ILE A 99 4.87 13.29 16.42
C ILE A 99 5.27 14.10 17.67
N ALA A 100 6.56 14.19 17.97
CA ALA A 100 7.08 14.98 19.11
C ALA A 100 6.79 16.49 18.98
N LYS A 101 6.56 16.99 17.75
CA LYS A 101 6.09 18.36 17.51
C LYS A 101 4.58 18.54 17.71
N GLY A 102 3.86 17.48 18.06
CA GLY A 102 2.41 17.46 18.22
C GLY A 102 1.63 17.29 16.92
N ILE A 103 2.27 16.93 15.81
CA ILE A 103 1.60 16.67 14.53
C ILE A 103 0.96 15.29 14.60
N PRO A 104 -0.37 15.16 14.38
CA PRO A 104 -1.03 13.86 14.28
C PRO A 104 -0.49 13.07 13.08
N VAL A 105 -0.12 11.80 13.29
CA VAL A 105 0.39 10.93 12.24
C VAL A 105 -0.47 9.69 12.11
N VAL A 106 -0.83 9.36 10.87
CA VAL A 106 -1.47 8.09 10.48
C VAL A 106 -0.53 7.38 9.52
N THR A 107 -0.27 6.10 9.75
CA THR A 107 0.52 5.30 8.81
C THR A 107 -0.39 4.51 7.89
N ILE A 108 0.07 4.29 6.65
CA ILE A 108 -0.69 3.54 5.63
C ILE A 108 0.20 2.57 4.88
N ASN A 109 -0.40 1.56 4.27
CA ASN A 109 0.21 0.63 3.34
C ASN A 109 1.39 -0.15 3.96
N SER A 110 2.61 0.36 3.77
CA SER A 110 3.84 -0.28 4.24
C SER A 110 4.12 -0.04 5.72
N GLY A 111 4.72 -1.01 6.34
CA GLY A 111 4.92 -1.12 7.78
C GLY A 111 3.86 -2.00 8.44
N THR A 112 4.09 -2.30 9.71
CA THR A 112 3.14 -3.08 10.50
C THR A 112 2.39 -2.21 11.50
N ARG A 113 1.29 -2.74 12.02
CA ARG A 113 0.55 -2.09 13.12
C ARG A 113 1.47 -1.86 14.33
N GLU A 114 2.27 -2.85 14.70
CA GLU A 114 3.19 -2.80 15.84
C GLU A 114 4.26 -1.71 15.64
N GLN A 115 4.79 -1.58 14.43
CA GLN A 115 5.71 -0.49 14.09
C GLN A 115 5.03 0.87 14.22
N SER A 116 3.83 1.02 13.68
CA SER A 116 3.02 2.24 13.76
C SER A 116 2.76 2.65 15.23
N GLU A 117 2.31 1.70 16.05
CA GLU A 117 2.06 1.91 17.47
C GLU A 117 3.33 2.29 18.24
N SER A 118 4.46 1.64 17.95
CA SER A 118 5.76 1.92 18.59
C SER A 118 6.28 3.32 18.29
N LEU A 119 5.91 3.90 17.15
CA LEU A 119 6.23 5.28 16.77
C LEU A 119 5.32 6.30 17.47
N GLY A 120 4.17 5.87 17.98
CA GLY A 120 3.14 6.74 18.55
C GLY A 120 2.18 7.31 17.50
N ALA A 121 2.10 6.72 16.32
CA ALA A 121 1.09 7.08 15.32
C ALA A 121 -0.32 6.70 15.79
N LEU A 122 -1.32 7.42 15.30
CA LEU A 122 -2.71 7.26 15.76
C LEU A 122 -3.36 5.97 15.27
N ALA A 123 -3.00 5.52 14.07
CA ALA A 123 -3.45 4.28 13.46
C ALA A 123 -2.52 3.85 12.34
N HIS A 124 -2.66 2.56 11.96
CA HIS A 124 -2.16 2.01 10.70
C HIS A 124 -3.35 1.58 9.85
N ILE A 125 -3.45 2.09 8.63
CA ILE A 125 -4.49 1.71 7.66
C ILE A 125 -3.82 0.96 6.51
N GLY A 126 -3.84 -0.36 6.59
CA GLY A 126 -3.20 -1.26 5.65
C GLY A 126 -3.88 -2.61 5.61
N GLN A 127 -3.31 -3.52 4.85
CA GLN A 127 -3.74 -4.90 4.75
C GLN A 127 -3.01 -5.75 5.80
N PRO A 128 -3.64 -6.77 6.40
CA PRO A 128 -2.91 -7.78 7.18
C PRO A 128 -2.14 -8.69 6.22
N GLU A 129 -0.90 -8.36 5.98
CA GLU A 129 -0.11 -8.86 4.84
C GLU A 129 0.20 -10.34 4.91
N TYR A 130 0.54 -10.85 6.10
CA TYR A 130 0.71 -12.29 6.30
C TYR A 130 -0.58 -13.06 6.00
N ASP A 131 -1.73 -12.60 6.50
CA ASP A 131 -3.02 -13.26 6.29
C ASP A 131 -3.43 -13.24 4.82
N ALA A 132 -3.14 -12.15 4.11
CA ALA A 132 -3.39 -12.04 2.68
C ALA A 132 -2.51 -13.04 1.89
N GLY A 133 -1.22 -13.13 2.23
CA GLY A 133 -0.31 -14.14 1.68
C GLY A 133 -0.76 -15.57 1.99
N TYR A 134 -1.18 -15.82 3.23
CA TYR A 134 -1.69 -17.12 3.64
C TYR A 134 -2.97 -17.50 2.88
N GLY A 135 -3.88 -16.55 2.68
CA GLY A 135 -5.08 -16.74 1.87
C GLY A 135 -4.77 -17.07 0.41
N ALA A 136 -3.77 -16.41 -0.17
CA ALA A 136 -3.28 -16.69 -1.51
C ALA A 136 -2.67 -18.10 -1.61
N GLY A 137 -1.83 -18.49 -0.65
CA GLY A 137 -1.23 -19.82 -0.58
C GLY A 137 -2.26 -20.93 -0.41
N LYS A 138 -3.33 -20.71 0.35
CA LYS A 138 -4.46 -21.65 0.45
C LYS A 138 -5.15 -21.88 -0.91
N ARG A 139 -5.31 -20.83 -1.73
CA ARG A 139 -5.85 -20.97 -3.10
C ARG A 139 -4.92 -21.80 -3.97
N ALA A 140 -3.61 -21.52 -3.91
CA ALA A 140 -2.60 -22.26 -4.65
C ALA A 140 -2.57 -23.75 -4.26
N LYS A 141 -2.59 -24.03 -2.94
CA LYS A 141 -2.68 -25.40 -2.44
C LYS A 141 -3.92 -26.14 -2.94
N ALA A 142 -5.06 -25.48 -2.96
CA ALA A 142 -6.31 -26.05 -3.48
C ALA A 142 -6.24 -26.30 -5.00
N ALA A 143 -5.39 -25.57 -5.73
CA ALA A 143 -5.11 -25.80 -7.14
C ALA A 143 -4.04 -26.89 -7.39
N GLY A 144 -3.46 -27.47 -6.33
CA GLY A 144 -2.45 -28.52 -6.42
C GLY A 144 -1.00 -28.05 -6.48
N VAL A 145 -0.75 -26.76 -6.22
CA VAL A 145 0.60 -26.18 -6.17
C VAL A 145 1.43 -26.83 -5.08
N THR A 146 2.68 -27.15 -5.40
CA THR A 146 3.64 -27.79 -4.51
C THR A 146 4.90 -26.97 -4.28
N GLU A 147 5.31 -26.15 -5.25
CA GLU A 147 6.51 -25.32 -5.18
C GLU A 147 6.26 -23.99 -5.88
N PHE A 148 6.66 -22.88 -5.27
CA PHE A 148 6.39 -21.56 -5.82
C PHE A 148 7.63 -20.67 -5.87
N LEU A 149 7.55 -19.59 -6.62
CA LEU A 149 8.47 -18.48 -6.61
C LEU A 149 7.77 -17.21 -6.12
N CYS A 150 8.24 -16.62 -5.02
CA CYS A 150 7.85 -15.26 -4.62
C CYS A 150 8.84 -14.24 -5.20
N VAL A 151 8.33 -13.34 -6.06
CA VAL A 151 9.12 -12.29 -6.71
C VAL A 151 9.01 -11.03 -5.89
N ASN A 152 9.92 -10.88 -4.92
CA ASN A 152 9.92 -9.75 -4.00
C ASN A 152 10.72 -8.59 -4.58
N HIS A 153 10.03 -7.53 -4.99
CA HIS A 153 10.65 -6.34 -5.59
C HIS A 153 11.02 -5.27 -4.56
N PHE A 154 10.69 -5.48 -3.29
CA PHE A 154 11.04 -4.54 -2.22
C PHE A 154 11.42 -5.28 -0.93
N PHE A 155 12.60 -5.88 -0.95
CA PHE A 155 13.07 -6.83 0.05
C PHE A 155 13.23 -6.23 1.46
N THR A 156 13.54 -4.94 1.58
CA THR A 156 13.69 -4.25 2.86
C THR A 156 12.34 -3.92 3.51
N ASN A 157 11.23 -4.03 2.78
CA ASN A 157 9.90 -3.82 3.30
C ASN A 157 9.37 -5.10 3.96
N PRO A 158 9.16 -5.13 5.30
CA PRO A 158 8.76 -6.33 6.01
C PRO A 158 7.43 -6.90 5.52
N VAL A 159 6.49 -6.06 5.11
CA VAL A 159 5.18 -6.52 4.59
C VAL A 159 5.31 -7.34 3.31
N SER A 160 6.33 -7.06 2.50
CA SER A 160 6.63 -7.86 1.30
C SER A 160 7.09 -9.26 1.66
N VAL A 161 7.89 -9.40 2.72
CA VAL A 161 8.33 -10.70 3.25
C VAL A 161 7.15 -11.46 3.87
N ASP A 162 6.29 -10.77 4.63
CA ASP A 162 5.10 -11.35 5.26
C ASP A 162 4.15 -11.98 4.24
N ARG A 163 3.93 -11.34 3.09
CA ARG A 163 3.13 -11.91 1.98
C ARG A 163 3.71 -13.24 1.48
N CYS A 164 5.03 -13.27 1.25
CA CYS A 164 5.72 -14.49 0.80
C CYS A 164 5.69 -15.58 1.87
N GLN A 165 5.92 -15.22 3.15
CA GLN A 165 5.92 -16.16 4.26
C GLN A 165 4.54 -16.78 4.48
N GLY A 166 3.49 -15.96 4.50
CA GLY A 166 2.11 -16.46 4.59
C GLY A 166 1.77 -17.44 3.48
N TYR A 167 2.21 -17.18 2.25
CA TYR A 167 2.01 -18.08 1.12
C TYR A 167 2.74 -19.42 1.32
N ALA A 168 4.01 -19.38 1.74
CA ALA A 168 4.81 -20.56 2.03
C ALA A 168 4.19 -21.44 3.13
N ASP A 169 3.79 -20.80 4.24
CA ASP A 169 3.18 -21.49 5.39
C ASP A 169 1.86 -22.17 5.01
N ALA A 170 1.03 -21.54 4.18
CA ALA A 170 -0.21 -22.15 3.70
C ALA A 170 0.03 -23.36 2.81
N LEU A 171 1.08 -23.35 1.98
CA LEU A 171 1.50 -24.51 1.20
C LEU A 171 2.10 -25.60 2.11
N GLY A 172 2.73 -25.22 3.20
CA GLY A 172 3.48 -26.09 4.10
C GLY A 172 4.92 -26.34 3.63
N VAL A 173 5.53 -25.32 3.01
CA VAL A 173 6.90 -25.33 2.48
C VAL A 173 7.76 -24.27 3.17
N ASP A 174 9.08 -24.46 3.15
CA ASP A 174 10.02 -23.44 3.62
C ASP A 174 10.13 -22.32 2.58
N LEU A 175 10.03 -21.04 3.03
CA LEU A 175 10.18 -19.90 2.14
C LEU A 175 11.57 -19.90 1.45
N GLY A 176 12.64 -20.09 2.20
CA GLY A 176 14.02 -20.29 1.75
C GLY A 176 14.32 -19.78 0.33
N HIS A 177 14.66 -20.71 -0.56
CA HIS A 177 14.99 -20.42 -1.96
C HIS A 177 13.78 -20.02 -2.83
N GLN A 178 12.57 -20.11 -2.30
CA GLN A 178 11.33 -19.79 -3.01
C GLN A 178 11.04 -18.28 -3.06
N MET A 179 11.83 -17.46 -2.40
CA MET A 179 11.75 -16.00 -2.52
C MET A 179 13.04 -15.45 -3.10
N ILE A 180 12.92 -14.58 -4.11
CA ILE A 180 14.05 -13.85 -4.68
C ILE A 180 13.92 -12.35 -4.39
N ASP A 181 15.03 -11.70 -4.05
CA ASP A 181 15.17 -10.25 -4.13
C ASP A 181 15.32 -9.88 -5.60
N SER A 182 14.24 -9.44 -6.21
CA SER A 182 14.23 -9.13 -7.63
C SER A 182 14.73 -7.73 -7.95
N GLY A 183 14.73 -6.82 -6.96
CA GLY A 183 14.90 -5.40 -7.19
C GLY A 183 13.69 -4.81 -7.94
N GLN A 184 13.83 -3.56 -8.42
CA GLN A 184 12.74 -2.83 -9.06
C GLN A 184 12.95 -2.57 -10.57
N ASP A 185 14.13 -2.89 -11.12
CA ASP A 185 14.39 -2.76 -12.55
C ASP A 185 13.67 -3.87 -13.33
N PRO A 186 12.82 -3.54 -14.32
CA PRO A 186 12.04 -4.54 -15.04
C PRO A 186 12.89 -5.59 -15.78
N THR A 187 14.05 -5.20 -16.28
CA THR A 187 14.96 -6.11 -17.01
C THR A 187 15.62 -7.07 -16.03
N GLU A 188 16.06 -6.57 -14.87
CA GLU A 188 16.61 -7.43 -13.82
C GLU A 188 15.58 -8.42 -13.30
N ILE A 189 14.37 -7.96 -13.00
CA ILE A 189 13.26 -8.82 -12.52
C ILE A 189 13.01 -9.94 -13.52
N LYS A 190 12.81 -9.59 -14.80
CA LYS A 190 12.61 -10.57 -15.88
C LYS A 190 13.71 -11.61 -15.92
N ASN A 191 14.97 -11.17 -15.92
CA ASN A 191 16.13 -12.06 -15.99
C ASN A 191 16.24 -12.98 -14.77
N LYS A 192 15.99 -12.47 -13.56
CA LYS A 192 16.01 -13.25 -12.31
C LYS A 192 14.91 -14.31 -12.28
N VAL A 193 13.69 -13.96 -12.71
CA VAL A 193 12.57 -14.91 -12.84
C VAL A 193 12.93 -16.03 -13.82
N MET A 194 13.42 -15.69 -15.02
CA MET A 194 13.83 -16.68 -16.01
C MET A 194 14.96 -17.59 -15.50
N ALA A 195 15.93 -17.02 -14.78
CA ALA A 195 17.03 -17.77 -14.19
C ALA A 195 16.53 -18.74 -13.12
N HIS A 196 15.64 -18.30 -12.24
CA HIS A 196 15.03 -19.14 -11.20
C HIS A 196 14.26 -20.32 -11.83
N LEU A 197 13.37 -20.06 -12.76
CA LEU A 197 12.56 -21.10 -13.42
C LEU A 197 13.41 -22.12 -14.22
N ARG A 198 14.58 -21.74 -14.70
CA ARG A 198 15.52 -22.66 -15.34
C ARG A 198 16.26 -23.56 -14.34
N SER A 199 16.61 -23.00 -13.16
CA SER A 199 17.33 -23.74 -12.12
C SER A 199 16.40 -24.56 -11.22
N HIS A 200 15.12 -24.22 -11.15
CA HIS A 200 14.09 -24.90 -10.37
C HIS A 200 12.90 -25.26 -11.29
N PRO A 201 13.06 -26.30 -12.12
CA PRO A 201 12.03 -26.69 -13.10
C PRO A 201 10.75 -27.26 -12.46
N SER A 202 10.78 -27.58 -11.17
CA SER A 202 9.64 -28.03 -10.35
C SER A 202 8.73 -26.87 -9.90
N THR A 203 9.16 -25.60 -10.05
CA THR A 203 8.32 -24.44 -9.69
C THR A 203 7.06 -24.43 -10.53
N ASP A 204 5.91 -24.62 -9.88
CA ASP A 204 4.58 -24.74 -10.48
C ASP A 204 3.69 -23.52 -10.20
N ALA A 205 4.16 -22.59 -9.34
CA ALA A 205 3.46 -21.34 -9.09
C ALA A 205 4.40 -20.13 -8.98
N ILE A 206 3.84 -18.94 -9.22
CA ILE A 206 4.50 -17.65 -8.98
C ILE A 206 3.56 -16.76 -8.16
N LEU A 207 4.12 -16.08 -7.17
CA LEU A 207 3.50 -14.97 -6.46
C LEU A 207 4.29 -13.69 -6.72
N THR A 208 3.67 -12.67 -7.30
CA THR A 208 4.24 -11.32 -7.40
C THR A 208 3.56 -10.38 -6.42
N LEU A 209 4.28 -9.34 -5.98
CA LEU A 209 3.84 -8.49 -4.88
C LEU A 209 3.29 -7.12 -5.32
N GLY A 210 3.08 -6.97 -6.63
CA GLY A 210 2.52 -5.77 -7.24
C GLY A 210 2.85 -5.65 -8.72
N PRO A 211 2.36 -4.61 -9.41
CA PRO A 211 2.61 -4.40 -10.85
C PRO A 211 4.10 -4.34 -11.21
N THR A 212 4.94 -3.77 -10.33
CA THR A 212 6.39 -3.67 -10.51
C THR A 212 7.04 -5.02 -10.78
N SER A 213 6.60 -6.08 -10.08
CA SER A 213 7.11 -7.44 -10.30
C SER A 213 6.24 -8.26 -11.25
N ALA A 214 4.93 -8.00 -11.34
CA ALA A 214 4.02 -8.77 -12.18
C ALA A 214 4.26 -8.57 -13.68
N HIS A 215 4.41 -7.32 -14.14
CA HIS A 215 4.60 -7.05 -15.58
C HIS A 215 5.88 -7.69 -16.14
N PRO A 216 7.07 -7.53 -15.52
CA PRO A 216 8.27 -8.23 -16.00
C PRO A 216 8.17 -9.75 -15.90
N THR A 217 7.42 -10.26 -14.91
CA THR A 217 7.17 -11.71 -14.78
C THR A 217 6.31 -12.24 -15.92
N LEU A 218 5.24 -11.52 -16.31
CA LEU A 218 4.45 -11.86 -17.50
C LEU A 218 5.33 -11.93 -18.75
N ALA A 219 6.18 -10.93 -18.96
CA ALA A 219 7.12 -10.90 -20.07
C ALA A 219 8.17 -12.04 -20.01
N ALA A 220 8.58 -12.46 -18.80
CA ALA A 220 9.47 -13.61 -18.64
C ALA A 220 8.79 -14.92 -19.03
N LEU A 221 7.54 -15.12 -18.63
CA LEU A 221 6.76 -16.31 -18.97
C LEU A 221 6.48 -16.40 -20.48
N ASP A 222 6.19 -15.26 -21.13
CA ASP A 222 5.99 -15.19 -22.56
C ASP A 222 7.27 -15.58 -23.33
N ASP A 223 8.42 -14.98 -22.99
CA ASP A 223 9.71 -15.32 -23.60
C ASP A 223 10.10 -16.79 -23.40
N MET A 224 9.66 -17.42 -22.31
CA MET A 224 9.92 -18.83 -22.02
C MET A 224 8.88 -19.78 -22.63
N GLY A 225 7.81 -19.27 -23.25
CA GLY A 225 6.69 -20.07 -23.74
C GLY A 225 5.93 -20.78 -22.62
N LYS A 226 5.88 -20.20 -21.41
CA LYS A 226 5.23 -20.75 -20.21
C LYS A 226 3.98 -19.97 -19.78
N THR A 227 3.49 -19.09 -20.63
CA THR A 227 2.25 -18.33 -20.38
C THR A 227 1.06 -19.27 -20.21
N GLY A 228 0.42 -19.24 -19.03
CA GLY A 228 -0.70 -20.12 -18.69
C GLY A 228 -0.31 -21.49 -18.12
N ASP A 229 0.97 -21.88 -18.14
CA ASP A 229 1.44 -23.17 -17.60
C ASP A 229 1.72 -23.13 -16.10
N ILE A 230 1.90 -21.94 -15.54
CA ILE A 230 2.27 -21.69 -14.13
C ILE A 230 1.09 -21.04 -13.40
N TYR A 231 0.75 -21.54 -12.21
CA TYR A 231 -0.26 -20.95 -11.36
C TYR A 231 0.20 -19.59 -10.85
N PHE A 232 -0.29 -18.51 -11.45
CA PHE A 232 0.21 -17.17 -11.22
C PHE A 232 -0.76 -16.35 -10.36
N GLY A 233 -0.36 -16.00 -9.15
CA GLY A 233 -1.04 -15.05 -8.27
C GLY A 233 -0.27 -13.74 -8.14
N THR A 234 -0.98 -12.63 -7.96
CA THR A 234 -0.35 -11.33 -7.72
C THR A 234 -1.08 -10.55 -6.65
N PHE A 235 -0.39 -9.59 -6.06
CA PHE A 235 -1.02 -8.48 -5.35
C PHE A 235 -1.25 -7.34 -6.34
N ASP A 236 -2.23 -6.50 -6.01
CA ASP A 236 -2.58 -5.27 -6.69
C ASP A 236 -3.14 -5.43 -8.11
N LEU A 237 -3.70 -4.35 -8.60
CA LEU A 237 -4.31 -4.28 -9.92
C LEU A 237 -3.65 -3.20 -10.78
N SER A 238 -3.52 -3.52 -12.06
CA SER A 238 -3.25 -2.58 -13.15
C SER A 238 -4.10 -2.97 -14.35
N GLY A 239 -4.14 -2.15 -15.37
CA GLY A 239 -4.83 -2.50 -16.62
C GLY A 239 -4.30 -3.78 -17.24
N GLU A 240 -2.97 -4.00 -17.20
CA GLU A 240 -2.30 -5.19 -17.70
C GLU A 240 -2.63 -6.44 -16.87
N ILE A 241 -2.55 -6.33 -15.53
CA ILE A 241 -2.93 -7.42 -14.62
C ILE A 241 -4.39 -7.79 -14.81
N ALA A 242 -5.29 -6.81 -14.90
CA ALA A 242 -6.72 -7.06 -15.12
C ALA A 242 -6.98 -7.77 -16.47
N ALA A 243 -6.24 -7.41 -17.52
CA ALA A 243 -6.32 -8.11 -18.81
C ALA A 243 -5.79 -9.54 -18.70
N ALA A 244 -4.67 -9.76 -18.00
CA ALA A 244 -4.09 -11.08 -17.79
C ALA A 244 -4.99 -12.00 -16.94
N VAL A 245 -5.68 -11.45 -15.92
CA VAL A 245 -6.70 -12.20 -15.15
C VAL A 245 -7.88 -12.61 -16.05
N LYS A 246 -8.36 -11.70 -16.90
CA LYS A 246 -9.46 -12.02 -17.86
C LYS A 246 -9.07 -13.07 -18.89
N ALA A 247 -7.78 -13.20 -19.20
CA ALA A 247 -7.24 -14.17 -20.14
C ALA A 247 -6.80 -15.48 -19.45
N ASP A 248 -7.09 -15.66 -18.16
CA ASP A 248 -6.67 -16.80 -17.33
C ASP A 248 -5.14 -17.03 -17.28
N VAL A 249 -4.33 -16.00 -17.60
CA VAL A 249 -2.87 -16.02 -17.48
C VAL A 249 -2.45 -15.77 -16.04
N ILE A 250 -3.14 -14.86 -15.36
CA ILE A 250 -3.04 -14.66 -13.90
C ILE A 250 -4.28 -15.28 -13.26
N SER A 251 -4.08 -16.22 -12.34
CA SER A 251 -5.15 -16.96 -11.68
C SER A 251 -5.97 -16.11 -10.71
N PHE A 252 -5.34 -15.11 -10.08
CA PHE A 252 -6.00 -14.15 -9.19
C PHE A 252 -5.10 -12.94 -8.92
N ALA A 253 -5.73 -11.83 -8.55
CA ALA A 253 -5.09 -10.65 -7.98
C ALA A 253 -5.74 -10.31 -6.64
N ILE A 254 -4.93 -9.91 -5.64
CA ILE A 254 -5.38 -9.45 -4.33
C ILE A 254 -5.41 -7.93 -4.35
N ASP A 255 -6.57 -7.34 -4.14
CA ASP A 255 -6.73 -5.90 -4.03
C ASP A 255 -6.62 -5.45 -2.57
N GLN A 256 -5.63 -4.62 -2.27
CA GLN A 256 -5.38 -4.05 -0.93
C GLN A 256 -6.33 -2.91 -0.58
N GLN A 257 -7.32 -2.58 -1.40
CA GLN A 257 -8.20 -1.43 -1.22
C GLN A 257 -7.43 -0.08 -1.16
N PRO A 258 -6.57 0.24 -2.16
CA PRO A 258 -5.75 1.45 -2.13
C PRO A 258 -6.58 2.73 -2.01
N TYR A 259 -7.79 2.75 -2.56
CA TYR A 259 -8.69 3.89 -2.42
C TYR A 259 -9.01 4.19 -0.95
N LEU A 260 -9.31 3.17 -0.15
CA LEU A 260 -9.60 3.34 1.28
C LEU A 260 -8.36 3.75 2.07
N GLN A 261 -7.18 3.26 1.69
CA GLN A 261 -5.92 3.65 2.33
C GLN A 261 -5.59 5.13 2.13
N GLY A 262 -6.01 5.74 1.02
CA GLY A 262 -5.90 7.18 0.80
C GLY A 262 -7.04 7.97 1.43
N TYR A 263 -8.27 7.51 1.27
CA TYR A 263 -9.48 8.24 1.65
C TYR A 263 -9.67 8.35 3.17
N LEU A 264 -9.59 7.22 3.88
CA LEU A 264 -9.91 7.17 5.31
C LEU A 264 -9.00 8.02 6.19
N PRO A 265 -7.66 8.07 6.00
CA PRO A 265 -6.80 8.92 6.81
C PRO A 265 -7.19 10.40 6.76
N VAL A 266 -7.59 10.90 5.57
CA VAL A 266 -8.03 12.30 5.40
C VAL A 266 -9.31 12.55 6.20
N VAL A 267 -10.28 11.64 6.11
CA VAL A 267 -11.54 11.74 6.88
C VAL A 267 -11.26 11.72 8.38
N PHE A 268 -10.40 10.82 8.84
CA PHE A 268 -10.11 10.67 10.27
C PHE A 268 -9.34 11.87 10.84
N LEU A 269 -8.33 12.36 10.14
CA LEU A 269 -7.57 13.54 10.54
C LEU A 269 -8.44 14.80 10.52
N THR A 270 -9.35 14.94 9.55
CA THR A 270 -10.30 16.05 9.51
C THR A 270 -11.24 16.01 10.71
N ASN A 271 -11.80 14.85 11.05
CA ASN A 271 -12.67 14.71 12.22
C ASN A 271 -11.93 14.96 13.53
N LEU A 272 -10.68 14.51 13.63
CA LEU A 272 -9.82 14.81 14.78
C LEU A 272 -9.58 16.31 14.93
N SER A 273 -9.18 16.97 13.84
CA SER A 273 -8.87 18.39 13.85
C SER A 273 -10.09 19.25 14.22
N ARG A 274 -11.26 18.96 13.64
CA ARG A 274 -12.48 19.80 13.80
C ARG A 274 -13.25 19.51 15.07
N TYR A 275 -13.31 18.24 15.46
CA TYR A 275 -14.25 17.78 16.50
C TYR A 275 -13.58 17.06 17.65
N GLY A 276 -12.28 16.81 17.59
CA GLY A 276 -11.59 15.96 18.56
C GLY A 276 -12.06 14.51 18.54
N VAL A 277 -12.68 14.06 17.44
CA VAL A 277 -13.25 12.72 17.31
C VAL A 277 -12.28 11.81 16.57
N TRP A 278 -12.01 10.66 17.18
CA TRP A 278 -11.18 9.61 16.59
C TRP A 278 -11.92 8.27 16.66
N PRO A 279 -11.84 7.41 15.64
CA PRO A 279 -12.43 6.07 15.71
C PRO A 279 -11.87 5.28 16.88
N SER A 280 -12.73 4.68 17.71
CA SER A 280 -12.33 3.81 18.81
C SER A 280 -12.33 2.35 18.36
N GLY A 281 -11.24 1.64 18.63
CA GLY A 281 -11.08 0.23 18.29
C GLY A 281 -10.16 -0.01 17.10
N ALA A 282 -10.01 -1.29 16.73
CA ALA A 282 -9.22 -1.68 15.57
C ALA A 282 -9.98 -1.31 14.28
N ILE A 283 -9.31 -0.59 13.41
CA ILE A 283 -9.79 -0.26 12.06
C ILE A 283 -9.04 -1.16 11.07
#